data_6a9b147ca9813c255233d6971a44b519
#
_entry.id   6a9b147ca9813c255233d6971a44b519
#
_cell.length_a   1.000
_cell.length_b   1.000
_cell.length_c   1.000
_cell.angle_alpha   90.00
_cell.angle_beta   90.00
_cell.angle_gamma   90.00
#
_symmetry.space_group_name_H-M   'P 1'
#
loop_
_entity.id
_entity.type
_entity.pdbx_description
1 polymer ?
#
loop_
_entity_poly.entity_id
_entity_poly.type
_entity_poly.pdbx_seq_one_letter_code
_entity_poly.pdbx_strand_id
1 'polypeptide(L)'
;MSEPALRGLWKLFPGAQISLLVKPGVADLFTGHPALTRVLTYEGDGRHTGLSGKWVLAGELRRQGFDLAILFQNAFEAAFLTFLASVPRRYGYTTDGRSLLLSDPVAPPDPRKFVHQVHYYWDLLKPLGLMGNPTAPELVVLPAEEQAMAGRFAQGGLTASDVVVGINPGSTYGGAKRWLPDRFAEATERLCRT
;
A
#
# COMPACT_ATOMS: atom_id res chain seq x y z
N MET A 1 0.34 -5.09 2.21
CA MET A 1 0.82 -5.19 3.63
C MET A 1 0.15 -4.17 4.55
N SER A 2 -0.08 -2.92 4.12
CA SER A 2 -0.76 -1.88 4.94
C SER A 2 -2.29 -1.92 4.85
N GLU A 3 -2.87 -2.73 3.96
CA GLU A 3 -4.31 -2.80 3.76
C GLU A 3 -5.09 -3.18 5.04
N PRO A 4 -4.68 -4.16 5.86
CA PRO A 4 -5.39 -4.44 7.11
C PRO A 4 -5.41 -3.25 8.08
N ALA A 5 -4.32 -2.47 8.13
CA ALA A 5 -4.26 -1.24 8.91
C ALA A 5 -5.22 -0.17 8.36
N LEU A 6 -5.36 -0.07 7.04
CA LEU A 6 -6.34 0.82 6.40
C LEU A 6 -7.78 0.45 6.81
N ARG A 7 -8.15 -0.83 6.80
CA ARG A 7 -9.44 -1.29 7.33
C ARG A 7 -9.59 -1.02 8.82
N GLY A 8 -8.49 -1.15 9.58
CA GLY A 8 -8.43 -0.77 10.98
C GLY A 8 -8.75 0.70 11.19
N LEU A 9 -8.19 1.59 10.37
CA LEU A 9 -8.50 3.03 10.39
C LEU A 9 -9.97 3.31 10.12
N TRP A 10 -10.54 2.67 9.13
CA TRP A 10 -11.95 2.84 8.81
C TRP A 10 -12.88 2.46 9.96
N LYS A 11 -12.54 1.37 10.67
CA LYS A 11 -13.27 0.96 11.89
C LYS A 11 -13.05 1.92 13.07
N LEU A 12 -11.84 2.48 13.19
CA LEU A 12 -11.46 3.39 14.27
C LEU A 12 -12.11 4.77 14.13
N PHE A 13 -12.29 5.22 12.89
CA PHE A 13 -12.87 6.52 12.56
C PHE A 13 -14.13 6.37 11.70
N PRO A 14 -15.27 5.90 12.28
CA PRO A 14 -16.50 5.74 11.54
C PRO A 14 -16.99 7.09 11.01
N GLY A 15 -17.29 7.14 9.72
CA GLY A 15 -17.73 8.37 9.03
C GLY A 15 -16.59 9.28 8.54
N ALA A 16 -15.33 8.98 8.81
CA ALA A 16 -14.20 9.72 8.24
C ALA A 16 -14.09 9.51 6.73
N GLN A 17 -13.77 10.58 6.01
CA GLN A 17 -13.41 10.51 4.60
C GLN A 17 -11.92 10.15 4.47
N ILE A 18 -11.62 8.91 4.17
CA ILE A 18 -10.25 8.40 4.06
C ILE A 18 -9.78 8.51 2.61
N SER A 19 -8.72 9.28 2.40
CA SER A 19 -8.01 9.37 1.12
C SER A 19 -6.67 8.67 1.22
N LEU A 20 -6.32 7.87 0.22
CA LEU A 20 -5.04 7.14 0.18
C LEU A 20 -4.14 7.75 -0.88
N LEU A 21 -2.93 8.20 -0.49
CA LEU A 21 -1.90 8.66 -1.41
C LEU A 21 -0.91 7.54 -1.70
N VAL A 22 -0.81 7.11 -2.94
CA VAL A 22 0.04 6.00 -3.40
C VAL A 22 0.78 6.32 -4.71
N LYS A 23 1.78 5.51 -5.07
CA LYS A 23 2.37 5.55 -6.42
C LYS A 23 1.36 5.07 -7.46
N PRO A 24 1.42 5.57 -8.72
CA PRO A 24 0.46 5.21 -9.77
C PRO A 24 0.29 3.70 -9.95
N GLY A 25 1.38 2.93 -10.00
CA GLY A 25 1.33 1.47 -10.18
C GLY A 25 0.69 0.66 -9.04
N VAL A 26 0.28 1.35 -7.96
CA VAL A 26 -0.39 0.72 -6.80
C VAL A 26 -1.84 1.18 -6.69
N ALA A 27 -2.21 2.27 -7.37
CA ALA A 27 -3.52 2.91 -7.24
C ALA A 27 -4.67 1.96 -7.58
N ASP A 28 -4.52 1.19 -8.65
CA ASP A 28 -5.55 0.26 -9.14
C ASP A 28 -5.91 -0.83 -8.12
N LEU A 29 -4.93 -1.26 -7.30
CA LEU A 29 -5.17 -2.25 -6.23
C LEU A 29 -6.16 -1.76 -5.16
N PHE A 30 -6.41 -0.47 -5.09
CA PHE A 30 -7.29 0.16 -4.11
C PHE A 30 -8.57 0.73 -4.74
N THR A 31 -8.78 0.53 -6.04
CA THR A 31 -10.01 0.94 -6.70
C THR A 31 -11.19 0.16 -6.13
N GLY A 32 -12.24 0.87 -5.74
CA GLY A 32 -13.43 0.25 -5.12
C GLY A 32 -13.23 -0.23 -3.67
N HIS A 33 -12.09 0.05 -3.03
CA HIS A 33 -11.85 -0.35 -1.65
C HIS A 33 -12.85 0.33 -0.69
N PRO A 34 -13.61 -0.43 0.13
CA PRO A 34 -14.76 0.09 0.90
C PRO A 34 -14.38 1.12 1.97
N ALA A 35 -13.13 1.08 2.46
CA ALA A 35 -12.64 2.03 3.45
C ALA A 35 -12.18 3.37 2.85
N LEU A 36 -12.16 3.51 1.52
CA LEU A 36 -11.60 4.69 0.86
C LEU A 36 -12.67 5.53 0.19
N THR A 37 -12.58 6.83 0.41
CA THR A 37 -13.33 7.84 -0.35
C THR A 37 -12.62 8.19 -1.65
N ARG A 38 -11.27 8.23 -1.63
CA ARG A 38 -10.44 8.60 -2.79
C ARG A 38 -9.09 7.88 -2.77
N VAL A 39 -8.57 7.62 -3.97
CA VAL A 39 -7.17 7.26 -4.19
C VAL A 39 -6.49 8.42 -4.92
N LEU A 40 -5.41 8.93 -4.36
CA LEU A 40 -4.58 10.00 -4.91
C LEU A 40 -3.25 9.41 -5.35
N THR A 41 -2.67 9.96 -6.41
CA THR A 41 -1.39 9.44 -6.94
C THR A 41 -0.23 10.41 -6.68
N TYR A 42 0.89 9.84 -6.24
CA TYR A 42 2.18 10.51 -6.12
C TYR A 42 3.11 10.08 -7.27
N GLU A 43 3.28 10.95 -8.25
CA GLU A 43 4.10 10.72 -9.44
C GLU A 43 5.53 11.22 -9.20
N GLY A 44 6.30 10.54 -8.33
CA GLY A 44 7.65 10.94 -7.94
C GLY A 44 8.66 11.00 -9.08
N ASP A 45 8.47 10.18 -10.12
CA ASP A 45 9.29 10.16 -11.35
C ASP A 45 8.64 10.98 -12.49
N GLY A 46 7.55 11.69 -12.21
CA GLY A 46 6.80 12.52 -13.15
C GLY A 46 6.61 13.95 -12.62
N ARG A 47 5.35 14.41 -12.61
CA ARG A 47 5.00 15.79 -12.25
C ARG A 47 5.35 16.21 -10.81
N HIS A 48 5.61 15.26 -9.92
CA HIS A 48 6.01 15.52 -8.53
C HIS A 48 7.51 15.33 -8.30
N THR A 49 8.33 15.35 -9.37
CA THR A 49 9.78 15.20 -9.30
C THR A 49 10.45 16.44 -8.72
N GLY A 50 11.49 16.23 -7.92
CA GLY A 50 12.31 17.27 -7.34
C GLY A 50 11.55 18.17 -6.34
N LEU A 51 12.17 19.28 -5.94
CA LEU A 51 11.57 20.18 -4.95
C LEU A 51 10.33 20.89 -5.49
N SER A 52 10.36 21.35 -6.73
CA SER A 52 9.21 22.02 -7.36
C SER A 52 7.99 21.10 -7.47
N GLY A 53 8.20 19.85 -7.87
CA GLY A 53 7.12 18.86 -7.91
C GLY A 53 6.54 18.54 -6.53
N LYS A 54 7.37 18.54 -5.49
CA LYS A 54 6.90 18.38 -4.11
C LYS A 54 6.03 19.55 -3.64
N TRP A 55 6.37 20.77 -4.04
CA TRP A 55 5.52 21.94 -3.78
C TRP A 55 4.18 21.87 -4.51
N VAL A 56 4.17 21.37 -5.75
CA VAL A 56 2.93 21.14 -6.50
C VAL A 56 2.03 20.15 -5.74
N LEU A 57 2.57 18.98 -5.36
CA LEU A 57 1.82 17.96 -4.61
C LEU A 57 1.33 18.51 -3.25
N ALA A 58 2.19 19.22 -2.52
CA ALA A 58 1.80 19.81 -1.24
C ALA A 58 0.64 20.82 -1.41
N GLY A 59 0.65 21.61 -2.49
CA GLY A 59 -0.45 22.50 -2.84
C GLY A 59 -1.75 21.76 -3.18
N GLU A 60 -1.65 20.63 -3.85
CA GLU A 60 -2.80 19.75 -4.14
C GLU A 60 -3.38 19.15 -2.87
N LEU A 61 -2.54 18.62 -1.99
CA LEU A 61 -2.96 18.07 -0.70
C LEU A 61 -3.58 19.14 0.20
N ARG A 62 -3.00 20.36 0.24
CA ARG A 62 -3.54 21.48 1.01
C ARG A 62 -4.96 21.85 0.58
N ARG A 63 -5.24 21.83 -0.72
CA ARG A 63 -6.58 22.12 -1.26
C ARG A 63 -7.63 21.08 -0.87
N GLN A 64 -7.20 19.86 -0.50
CA GLN A 64 -8.12 18.83 0.00
C GLN A 64 -8.60 19.08 1.44
N GLY A 65 -7.90 19.92 2.22
CA GLY A 65 -8.30 20.27 3.57
C GLY A 65 -8.21 19.14 4.59
N PHE A 66 -7.20 18.27 4.46
CA PHE A 66 -7.01 17.16 5.41
C PHE A 66 -6.72 17.68 6.82
N ASP A 67 -7.42 17.12 7.82
CA ASP A 67 -7.22 17.39 9.24
C ASP A 67 -6.22 16.43 9.90
N LEU A 68 -6.04 15.24 9.34
CA LEU A 68 -5.11 14.22 9.82
C LEU A 68 -4.40 13.52 8.66
N ALA A 69 -3.10 13.35 8.75
CA ALA A 69 -2.31 12.47 7.91
C ALA A 69 -1.68 11.35 8.73
N ILE A 70 -1.91 10.12 8.34
CA ILE A 70 -1.28 8.93 8.93
C ILE A 70 -0.23 8.39 7.95
N LEU A 71 1.02 8.35 8.40
CA LEU A 71 2.18 8.07 7.57
C LEU A 71 2.65 6.63 7.74
N PHE A 72 2.17 5.74 6.90
CA PHE A 72 2.67 4.35 6.84
C PHE A 72 4.07 4.25 6.27
N GLN A 73 4.43 5.14 5.34
CA GLN A 73 5.78 5.22 4.81
C GLN A 73 6.73 5.81 5.85
N ASN A 74 7.92 5.23 5.99
CA ASN A 74 8.91 5.66 6.99
C ASN A 74 9.82 6.80 6.53
N ALA A 75 9.89 7.11 5.24
CA ALA A 75 10.77 8.13 4.69
C ALA A 75 10.46 9.53 5.21
N PHE A 76 11.51 10.34 5.41
CA PHE A 76 11.43 11.76 5.74
C PHE A 76 10.47 12.53 4.82
N GLU A 77 10.52 12.22 3.53
CA GLU A 77 9.71 12.88 2.51
C GLU A 77 8.22 12.88 2.80
N ALA A 78 7.67 11.77 3.33
CA ALA A 78 6.24 11.66 3.63
C ALA A 78 5.80 12.68 4.70
N ALA A 79 6.61 12.85 5.75
CA ALA A 79 6.35 13.84 6.78
C ALA A 79 6.55 15.28 6.24
N PHE A 80 7.57 15.48 5.43
CA PHE A 80 7.86 16.77 4.82
C PHE A 80 6.73 17.24 3.88
N LEU A 81 6.21 16.37 3.04
CA LEU A 81 5.07 16.68 2.16
C LEU A 81 3.81 17.06 2.94
N THR A 82 3.48 16.33 3.97
CA THR A 82 2.28 16.62 4.79
C THR A 82 2.47 17.88 5.64
N PHE A 83 3.70 18.20 6.06
CA PHE A 83 4.05 19.45 6.71
C PHE A 83 3.91 20.62 5.73
N LEU A 84 4.47 20.54 4.52
CA LEU A 84 4.31 21.56 3.47
C LEU A 84 2.84 21.76 3.06
N ALA A 85 2.06 20.69 3.06
CA ALA A 85 0.62 20.73 2.81
C ALA A 85 -0.16 21.38 3.95
N SER A 86 0.49 21.74 5.07
CA SER A 86 -0.11 22.32 6.27
C SER A 86 -1.19 21.43 6.90
N VAL A 87 -1.06 20.09 6.80
CA VAL A 87 -1.94 19.18 7.50
C VAL A 87 -1.70 19.34 9.00
N PRO A 88 -2.69 19.68 9.82
CA PRO A 88 -2.49 20.03 11.24
C PRO A 88 -2.01 18.85 12.06
N ARG A 89 -2.56 17.65 11.86
CA ARG A 89 -2.15 16.44 12.56
C ARG A 89 -1.41 15.49 11.64
N ARG A 90 -0.17 15.18 11.99
CA ARG A 90 0.74 14.33 11.22
C ARG A 90 1.26 13.22 12.10
N TYR A 91 0.66 12.05 11.97
CA TYR A 91 0.84 10.88 12.81
C TYR A 91 1.73 9.85 12.11
N GLY A 92 2.75 9.35 12.79
CA GLY A 92 3.64 8.34 12.21
C GLY A 92 4.81 7.97 13.10
N TYR A 93 5.55 6.93 12.72
CA TYR A 93 6.77 6.53 13.43
C TYR A 93 7.89 7.58 13.28
N THR A 94 8.69 7.76 14.33
CA THR A 94 9.84 8.67 14.41
C THR A 94 11.07 8.08 13.71
N THR A 95 10.93 7.67 12.47
CA THR A 95 12.00 7.12 11.64
C THR A 95 12.61 8.21 10.75
N ASP A 96 13.80 7.95 10.21
CA ASP A 96 14.43 8.78 9.16
C ASP A 96 14.53 10.28 9.51
N GLY A 97 14.76 10.59 10.79
CA GLY A 97 14.96 11.97 11.28
C GLY A 97 13.73 12.88 11.21
N ARG A 98 12.54 12.37 10.94
CA ARG A 98 11.31 13.16 10.69
C ARG A 98 10.51 13.57 11.92
N SER A 99 11.01 13.29 13.14
CA SER A 99 10.29 13.54 14.38
C SER A 99 9.78 14.97 14.53
N LEU A 100 10.57 15.97 14.13
CA LEU A 100 10.20 17.39 14.20
C LEU A 100 9.10 17.80 13.23
N LEU A 101 8.84 17.00 12.20
CA LEU A 101 7.78 17.25 11.21
C LEU A 101 6.45 16.59 11.61
N LEU A 102 6.47 15.70 12.57
CA LEU A 102 5.28 15.03 13.10
C LEU A 102 4.67 15.87 14.24
N SER A 103 3.36 16.00 14.26
CA SER A 103 2.64 16.57 15.42
C SER A 103 2.35 15.50 16.47
N ASP A 104 2.16 14.28 16.03
CA ASP A 104 1.84 13.11 16.86
C ASP A 104 2.87 12.00 16.59
N PRO A 105 4.11 12.12 17.11
CA PRO A 105 5.18 11.16 16.85
C PRO A 105 4.99 9.86 17.66
N VAL A 106 5.23 8.73 16.99
CA VAL A 106 5.16 7.39 17.60
C VAL A 106 6.54 6.73 17.54
N ALA A 107 6.99 6.13 18.64
CA ALA A 107 8.23 5.36 18.63
C ALA A 107 8.07 4.08 17.77
N PRO A 108 9.00 3.79 16.84
CA PRO A 108 8.96 2.54 16.08
C PRO A 108 9.23 1.34 16.98
N PRO A 109 8.81 0.13 16.59
CA PRO A 109 9.18 -1.10 17.27
C PRO A 109 10.70 -1.25 17.38
N ASP A 110 11.17 -2.01 18.39
CA ASP A 110 12.59 -2.32 18.57
C ASP A 110 13.14 -2.97 17.28
N PRO A 111 14.16 -2.37 16.62
CA PRO A 111 14.71 -2.88 15.36
C PRO A 111 15.38 -4.26 15.49
N ARG A 112 15.70 -4.69 16.72
CA ARG A 112 16.22 -6.04 17.01
C ARG A 112 15.15 -7.12 17.00
N LYS A 113 13.87 -6.74 17.06
CA LYS A 113 12.72 -7.68 17.01
C LYS A 113 12.22 -7.74 15.57
N PHE A 114 12.23 -8.95 15.01
CA PHE A 114 11.57 -9.15 13.71
C PHE A 114 10.05 -8.99 13.88
N VAL A 115 9.52 -7.96 13.23
CA VAL A 115 8.07 -7.70 13.17
C VAL A 115 7.63 -7.81 11.73
N HIS A 116 6.66 -8.68 11.44
CA HIS A 116 6.10 -8.78 10.11
C HIS A 116 5.42 -7.45 9.73
N GLN A 117 5.56 -7.01 8.46
CA GLN A 117 5.13 -5.68 8.01
C GLN A 117 3.63 -5.40 8.24
N VAL A 118 2.78 -6.40 8.20
CA VAL A 118 1.35 -6.25 8.52
C VAL A 118 1.16 -5.79 9.97
N HIS A 119 1.87 -6.42 10.91
CA HIS A 119 1.85 -6.02 12.33
C HIS A 119 2.50 -4.66 12.54
N TYR A 120 3.58 -4.36 11.81
CA TYR A 120 4.25 -3.06 11.89
C TYR A 120 3.29 -1.90 11.60
N TYR A 121 2.48 -2.01 10.56
CA TYR A 121 1.48 -0.98 10.23
C TYR A 121 0.28 -0.99 11.17
N TRP A 122 -0.13 -2.17 11.64
CA TRP A 122 -1.20 -2.30 12.61
C TRP A 122 -0.84 -1.68 13.96
N ASP A 123 0.36 -1.97 14.44
CA ASP A 123 0.86 -1.49 15.74
C ASP A 123 1.02 0.03 15.78
N LEU A 124 1.29 0.67 14.62
CA LEU A 124 1.26 2.12 14.51
C LEU A 124 -0.08 2.71 14.98
N LEU A 125 -1.19 2.01 14.79
CA LEU A 125 -2.53 2.52 15.09
C LEU A 125 -3.03 2.17 16.50
N LYS A 126 -2.32 1.32 17.23
CA LYS A 126 -2.69 0.95 18.61
C LYS A 126 -2.80 2.16 19.55
N PRO A 127 -1.88 3.14 19.53
CA PRO A 127 -2.03 4.33 20.37
C PRO A 127 -3.25 5.19 20.03
N LEU A 128 -3.83 5.04 18.84
CA LEU A 128 -5.09 5.68 18.45
C LEU A 128 -6.33 4.91 18.93
N GLY A 129 -6.14 3.76 19.60
CA GLY A 129 -7.22 2.93 20.14
C GLY A 129 -7.55 1.69 19.30
N LEU A 130 -6.78 1.38 18.24
CA LEU A 130 -7.00 0.17 17.46
C LEU A 130 -6.65 -1.08 18.28
N MET A 131 -7.64 -1.95 18.50
CA MET A 131 -7.53 -3.16 19.29
C MET A 131 -7.42 -4.41 18.43
N GLY A 132 -6.94 -5.51 19.03
CA GLY A 132 -6.86 -6.84 18.40
C GLY A 132 -5.67 -7.00 17.47
N ASN A 133 -5.79 -7.94 16.53
CA ASN A 133 -4.77 -8.30 15.57
C ASN A 133 -5.20 -8.00 14.13
N PRO A 134 -4.25 -7.77 13.22
CA PRO A 134 -4.58 -7.60 11.80
C PRO A 134 -5.16 -8.89 11.21
N THR A 135 -6.12 -8.73 10.33
CA THR A 135 -6.61 -9.81 9.47
C THR A 135 -5.69 -10.00 8.25
N ALA A 136 -5.93 -11.01 7.44
CA ALA A 136 -5.25 -11.14 6.16
C ALA A 136 -5.54 -9.92 5.25
N PRO A 137 -4.58 -9.50 4.42
CA PRO A 137 -4.84 -8.49 3.39
C PRO A 137 -5.91 -8.95 2.42
N GLU A 138 -6.82 -8.06 2.07
CA GLU A 138 -7.89 -8.30 1.11
C GLU A 138 -7.80 -7.29 -0.04
N LEU A 139 -8.07 -7.75 -1.24
CA LEU A 139 -8.22 -6.91 -2.43
C LEU A 139 -9.66 -6.98 -2.92
N VAL A 140 -10.15 -5.87 -3.41
CA VAL A 140 -11.47 -5.82 -4.06
C VAL A 140 -11.26 -6.11 -5.54
N VAL A 141 -11.96 -7.12 -6.05
CA VAL A 141 -12.03 -7.38 -7.49
C VAL A 141 -13.34 -6.80 -7.99
N LEU A 142 -13.26 -5.91 -8.96
CA LEU A 142 -14.46 -5.29 -9.54
C LEU A 142 -15.13 -6.26 -10.52
N PRO A 143 -16.48 -6.23 -10.65
CA PRO A 143 -17.19 -7.11 -11.59
C PRO A 143 -16.69 -6.99 -13.04
N ALA A 144 -16.25 -5.80 -13.46
CA ALA A 144 -15.67 -5.59 -14.79
C ALA A 144 -14.31 -6.29 -14.96
N GLU A 145 -13.51 -6.35 -13.90
CA GLU A 145 -12.20 -7.05 -13.90
C GLU A 145 -12.41 -8.57 -13.95
N GLU A 146 -13.37 -9.06 -13.17
CA GLU A 146 -13.76 -10.47 -13.17
C GLU A 146 -14.23 -10.91 -14.57
N GLN A 147 -15.12 -10.12 -15.19
CA GLN A 147 -15.59 -10.37 -16.57
C GLN A 147 -14.45 -10.31 -17.59
N ALA A 148 -13.56 -9.35 -17.46
CA ALA A 148 -12.40 -9.23 -18.37
C ALA A 148 -11.48 -10.44 -18.25
N MET A 149 -11.24 -10.94 -17.03
CA MET A 149 -10.41 -12.15 -16.82
C MET A 149 -11.11 -13.42 -17.31
N ALA A 150 -12.42 -13.56 -17.06
CA ALA A 150 -13.19 -14.67 -17.61
C ALA A 150 -13.13 -14.70 -19.16
N GLY A 151 -13.24 -13.54 -19.81
CA GLY A 151 -13.06 -13.42 -21.26
C GLY A 151 -11.66 -13.82 -21.73
N ARG A 152 -10.60 -13.43 -21.03
CA ARG A 152 -9.21 -13.84 -21.35
C ARG A 152 -9.00 -15.35 -21.17
N PHE A 153 -9.55 -15.95 -20.13
CA PHE A 153 -9.46 -17.38 -19.91
C PHE A 153 -10.18 -18.16 -21.02
N ALA A 154 -11.38 -17.74 -21.40
CA ALA A 154 -12.11 -18.35 -22.51
C ALA A 154 -11.36 -18.23 -23.86
N GLN A 155 -10.75 -17.07 -24.15
CA GLN A 155 -9.90 -16.87 -25.32
C GLN A 155 -8.65 -17.76 -25.33
N GLY A 156 -8.10 -18.05 -24.14
CA GLY A 156 -7.01 -18.99 -23.94
C GLY A 156 -7.43 -20.46 -23.95
N GLY A 157 -8.71 -20.76 -24.16
CA GLY A 157 -9.25 -22.14 -24.14
C GLY A 157 -9.42 -22.71 -22.74
N LEU A 158 -9.31 -21.89 -21.69
CA LEU A 158 -9.48 -22.32 -20.31
C LEU A 158 -10.97 -22.33 -19.92
N THR A 159 -11.37 -23.32 -19.16
CA THR A 159 -12.74 -23.53 -18.65
C THR A 159 -12.75 -23.43 -17.10
N ALA A 160 -13.94 -23.41 -16.52
CA ALA A 160 -14.11 -23.39 -15.07
C ALA A 160 -13.60 -24.69 -14.36
N SER A 161 -13.39 -25.76 -15.12
CA SER A 161 -12.85 -27.03 -14.60
C SER A 161 -11.32 -27.10 -14.62
N ASP A 162 -10.65 -26.15 -15.28
CA ASP A 162 -9.21 -26.15 -15.38
C ASP A 162 -8.54 -25.58 -14.11
N VAL A 163 -7.46 -26.24 -13.69
CA VAL A 163 -6.63 -25.72 -12.60
C VAL A 163 -5.61 -24.75 -13.17
N VAL A 164 -5.73 -23.48 -12.79
CA VAL A 164 -4.82 -22.42 -13.25
C VAL A 164 -3.77 -22.13 -12.19
N VAL A 165 -2.50 -22.26 -12.54
CA VAL A 165 -1.36 -21.98 -11.66
C VAL A 165 -0.61 -20.76 -12.17
N GLY A 166 -0.57 -19.70 -11.35
CA GLY A 166 0.20 -18.49 -11.62
C GLY A 166 1.64 -18.63 -11.13
N ILE A 167 2.62 -18.35 -12.00
CA ILE A 167 4.04 -18.33 -11.65
C ILE A 167 4.58 -16.90 -11.79
N ASN A 168 5.12 -16.36 -10.67
CA ASN A 168 5.76 -15.05 -10.68
C ASN A 168 7.29 -15.20 -10.47
N PRO A 169 8.10 -15.24 -11.54
CA PRO A 169 9.54 -15.40 -11.44
C PRO A 169 10.28 -14.08 -11.15
N GLY A 170 9.54 -12.96 -11.05
CA GLY A 170 10.12 -11.62 -10.90
C GLY A 170 10.60 -11.30 -9.49
N SER A 171 11.59 -10.40 -9.39
CA SER A 171 12.01 -9.78 -8.14
C SER A 171 12.53 -8.36 -8.41
N THR A 172 12.13 -7.40 -7.60
CA THR A 172 12.50 -5.99 -7.76
C THR A 172 13.93 -5.68 -7.31
N TYR A 173 14.49 -6.45 -6.38
CA TYR A 173 15.80 -6.16 -5.77
C TYR A 173 16.84 -7.23 -6.10
N GLY A 174 17.31 -7.24 -7.36
CA GLY A 174 18.48 -7.98 -7.79
C GLY A 174 18.32 -9.50 -7.91
N GLY A 175 19.35 -10.14 -8.47
CA GLY A 175 19.39 -11.56 -8.77
C GLY A 175 19.33 -12.49 -7.56
N ALA A 176 19.78 -12.03 -6.38
CA ALA A 176 19.79 -12.85 -5.16
C ALA A 176 18.38 -13.24 -4.65
N LYS A 177 17.34 -12.53 -5.08
CA LYS A 177 15.94 -12.84 -4.76
C LYS A 177 15.21 -13.56 -5.89
N ARG A 178 15.89 -13.85 -6.98
CA ARG A 178 15.32 -14.59 -8.11
C ARG A 178 15.78 -16.03 -8.03
N TRP A 179 14.83 -16.93 -8.07
CA TRP A 179 15.17 -18.32 -8.29
C TRP A 179 15.65 -18.53 -9.74
N LEU A 180 16.41 -19.57 -9.99
CA LEU A 180 16.98 -19.84 -11.31
C LEU A 180 15.87 -20.11 -12.35
N PRO A 181 15.94 -19.53 -13.56
CA PRO A 181 14.92 -19.73 -14.60
C PRO A 181 14.66 -21.22 -14.90
N ASP A 182 15.73 -22.02 -15.00
CA ASP A 182 15.62 -23.47 -15.27
C ASP A 182 14.83 -24.20 -14.16
N ARG A 183 14.93 -23.73 -12.91
CA ARG A 183 14.18 -24.31 -11.80
C ARG A 183 12.69 -23.94 -11.84
N PHE A 184 12.36 -22.73 -12.29
CA PHE A 184 10.98 -22.36 -12.56
C PHE A 184 10.41 -23.23 -13.70
N ALA A 185 11.15 -23.45 -14.78
CA ALA A 185 10.75 -24.29 -15.89
C ALA A 185 10.47 -25.75 -15.41
N GLU A 186 11.41 -26.34 -14.67
CA GLU A 186 11.27 -27.69 -14.12
C GLU A 186 10.03 -27.81 -13.19
N ALA A 187 9.82 -26.83 -12.30
CA ALA A 187 8.66 -26.81 -11.44
C ALA A 187 7.34 -26.72 -12.24
N THR A 188 7.32 -25.87 -13.29
CA THR A 188 6.17 -25.73 -14.19
C THR A 188 5.85 -27.05 -14.90
N GLU A 189 6.87 -27.70 -15.49
CA GLU A 189 6.68 -28.99 -16.15
C GLU A 189 6.12 -30.06 -15.21
N ARG A 190 6.60 -30.10 -13.97
CA ARG A 190 6.07 -31.06 -12.96
C ARG A 190 4.60 -30.77 -12.64
N LEU A 191 4.22 -29.49 -12.49
CA LEU A 191 2.84 -29.10 -12.23
C LEU A 191 1.90 -29.42 -13.41
N CYS A 192 2.37 -29.33 -14.66
CA CYS A 192 1.58 -29.68 -15.84
C CYS A 192 1.37 -31.19 -16.03
N ARG A 193 2.14 -32.05 -15.32
CA ARG A 193 2.04 -33.52 -15.42
C ARG A 193 1.17 -34.12 -14.32
N THR A 194 0.76 -33.36 -13.33
CA THR A 194 -0.13 -33.75 -12.23
C THR A 194 -1.56 -33.43 -12.56
#